data_3f0493d14622ce21f9580667c73b2836
#
_entry.id   3f0493d14622ce21f9580667c73b2836
#
_cell.length_a   1.000
_cell.length_b   1.000
_cell.length_c   1.000
_cell.angle_alpha   90.00
_cell.angle_beta   90.00
_cell.angle_gamma   90.00
#
_symmetry.space_group_name_H-M   'P 1'
#
loop_
_entity.id
_entity.type
_entity.pdbx_description
1 polymer ?
#
loop_
_entity_poly.entity_id
_entity_poly.type
_entity_poly.pdbx_seq_one_letter_code
_entity_poly.pdbx_strand_id
1 'polypeptide(L)'
;MPFKIAYGAGHRLVTAGKEFPKETDPNQTKEWTVNDRVARYFAEAAAQYEDVELLRVDDPEGMAPISVEERNKAANQWGADFCLSIHHNSAGKVFSGGGVVAYVGPGVDSKTKQYQRALYDAVIAATGLKGNRATPLATANLLMCNGTIAPAVLMELGFMDSTVD
;
A
#
# COMPACT_ATOMS: atom_id res chain seq x y z
N MET A 1 -24.28 -1.25 -9.75
CA MET A 1 -23.46 -2.22 -8.96
C MET A 1 -22.41 -1.40 -8.24
N PRO A 2 -22.15 -1.67 -6.96
CA PRO A 2 -21.12 -0.93 -6.23
C PRO A 2 -19.73 -1.17 -6.80
N PHE A 3 -18.84 -0.21 -6.61
CA PHE A 3 -17.43 -0.32 -6.97
C PHE A 3 -16.69 -1.10 -5.88
N LYS A 4 -16.06 -2.21 -6.24
CA LYS A 4 -15.46 -3.16 -5.31
C LYS A 4 -13.96 -2.94 -5.17
N ILE A 5 -13.51 -2.59 -3.96
CA ILE A 5 -12.09 -2.37 -3.66
C ILE A 5 -11.57 -3.46 -2.73
N ALA A 6 -10.64 -4.28 -3.21
CA ALA A 6 -9.84 -5.16 -2.35
C ALA A 6 -8.63 -4.37 -1.85
N TYR A 7 -8.37 -4.39 -0.52
CA TYR A 7 -7.27 -3.64 0.07
C TYR A 7 -6.60 -4.41 1.19
N GLY A 8 -5.35 -4.06 1.51
CA GLY A 8 -4.66 -4.72 2.61
C GLY A 8 -3.38 -4.01 3.05
N ALA A 9 -3.05 -4.22 4.33
CA ALA A 9 -1.78 -3.84 4.90
C ALA A 9 -0.67 -4.79 4.44
N GLY A 10 0.45 -4.23 4.03
CA GLY A 10 1.64 -5.00 3.69
C GLY A 10 2.24 -5.70 4.91
N HIS A 11 2.89 -6.84 4.67
CA HIS A 11 3.55 -7.66 5.70
C HIS A 11 2.60 -8.24 6.76
N ARG A 12 3.15 -8.57 7.92
CA ARG A 12 2.50 -9.02 9.15
C ARG A 12 3.20 -8.39 10.34
N LEU A 13 2.55 -8.34 11.48
CA LEU A 13 3.12 -7.86 12.74
C LEU A 13 4.42 -8.60 13.12
N VAL A 14 4.49 -9.89 12.80
CA VAL A 14 5.64 -10.76 13.11
C VAL A 14 6.64 -10.91 11.95
N THR A 15 6.54 -10.13 10.88
CA THR A 15 7.49 -10.19 9.77
C THR A 15 8.86 -9.66 10.22
N ALA A 16 9.89 -10.51 10.16
CA ALA A 16 11.24 -10.15 10.57
C ALA A 16 11.82 -9.05 9.65
N GLY A 17 12.55 -8.10 10.26
CA GLY A 17 13.22 -7.01 9.54
C GLY A 17 12.29 -5.98 8.90
N LYS A 18 11.00 -6.03 9.23
CA LYS A 18 9.99 -5.05 8.77
C LYS A 18 9.55 -4.17 9.93
N GLU A 19 10.47 -3.30 10.34
CA GLU A 19 10.33 -2.41 11.49
C GLU A 19 11.13 -1.13 11.29
N PHE A 20 10.71 -0.09 11.94
CA PHE A 20 11.46 1.17 12.00
C PHE A 20 12.80 0.96 12.72
N PRO A 21 13.90 1.55 12.23
CA PRO A 21 15.16 1.54 12.97
C PRO A 21 15.03 2.37 14.25
N LYS A 22 15.81 2.02 15.28
CA LYS A 22 15.77 2.71 16.59
C LYS A 22 16.04 4.21 16.51
N GLU A 23 16.80 4.61 15.52
CA GLU A 23 17.20 6.00 15.27
C GLU A 23 16.02 6.87 14.82
N THR A 24 15.03 6.29 14.14
CA THR A 24 13.81 6.99 13.70
C THR A 24 12.62 6.71 14.61
N ASP A 25 12.58 5.52 15.21
CA ASP A 25 11.57 5.14 16.21
C ASP A 25 12.14 4.23 17.29
N PRO A 26 12.38 4.74 18.52
CA PRO A 26 12.90 3.96 19.65
C PRO A 26 12.09 2.70 19.98
N ASN A 27 10.80 2.67 19.64
CA ASN A 27 9.93 1.52 19.87
C ASN A 27 10.06 0.44 18.80
N GLN A 28 10.77 0.72 17.71
CA GLN A 28 10.89 -0.16 16.55
C GLN A 28 9.52 -0.67 16.07
N THR A 29 8.58 0.25 15.89
CA THR A 29 7.23 -0.05 15.39
C THR A 29 7.33 -0.88 14.13
N LYS A 30 6.50 -1.91 14.02
CA LYS A 30 6.45 -2.76 12.83
C LYS A 30 5.82 -2.02 11.66
N GLU A 31 6.34 -2.25 10.44
CA GLU A 31 5.78 -1.70 9.22
C GLU A 31 4.28 -2.02 9.10
N TRP A 32 3.89 -3.27 9.41
CA TRP A 32 2.49 -3.66 9.40
C TRP A 32 1.61 -2.77 10.29
N THR A 33 2.09 -2.34 11.45
CA THR A 33 1.30 -1.51 12.39
C THR A 33 0.90 -0.17 11.76
N VAL A 34 1.81 0.48 11.04
CA VAL A 34 1.49 1.74 10.36
C VAL A 34 0.68 1.50 9.09
N ASN A 35 0.96 0.42 8.35
CA ASN A 35 0.16 0.01 7.19
C ASN A 35 -1.29 -0.31 7.60
N ASP A 36 -1.50 -1.04 8.70
CA ASP A 36 -2.82 -1.36 9.25
C ASP A 36 -3.58 -0.11 9.67
N ARG A 37 -2.92 0.84 10.31
CA ARG A 37 -3.53 2.12 10.69
C ARG A 37 -4.07 2.86 9.46
N VAL A 38 -3.29 2.95 8.40
CA VAL A 38 -3.73 3.56 7.13
C VAL A 38 -4.87 2.76 6.51
N ALA A 39 -4.79 1.41 6.53
CA ALA A 39 -5.84 0.55 6.00
C ALA A 39 -7.19 0.74 6.73
N ARG A 40 -7.16 0.92 8.06
CA ARG A 40 -8.37 1.21 8.85
C ARG A 40 -8.96 2.58 8.51
N TYR A 41 -8.15 3.64 8.45
CA TYR A 41 -8.62 4.97 8.05
C TYR A 41 -9.14 5.00 6.61
N PHE A 42 -8.51 4.26 5.69
CA PHE A 42 -9.03 4.09 4.33
C PHE A 42 -10.43 3.46 4.35
N ALA A 43 -10.62 2.39 5.11
CA ALA A 43 -11.92 1.73 5.22
C ALA A 43 -12.99 2.64 5.84
N GLU A 44 -12.66 3.37 6.90
CA GLU A 44 -13.57 4.34 7.54
C GLU A 44 -13.97 5.46 6.57
N ALA A 45 -13.02 5.98 5.80
CA ALA A 45 -13.31 7.00 4.80
C ALA A 45 -14.16 6.45 3.64
N ALA A 46 -13.85 5.26 3.15
CA ALA A 46 -14.58 4.63 2.06
C ALA A 46 -16.01 4.22 2.44
N ALA A 47 -16.26 3.88 3.72
CA ALA A 47 -17.59 3.54 4.23
C ALA A 47 -18.61 4.72 4.14
N GLN A 48 -18.16 5.94 3.86
CA GLN A 48 -19.03 7.09 3.65
C GLN A 48 -19.65 7.11 2.24
N TYR A 49 -19.23 6.23 1.34
CA TYR A 49 -19.71 6.14 -0.02
C TYR A 49 -20.61 4.91 -0.20
N GLU A 50 -21.91 5.15 -0.47
CA GLU A 50 -22.90 4.06 -0.61
C GLU A 50 -22.62 3.11 -1.79
N ASP A 51 -21.93 3.61 -2.82
CA ASP A 51 -21.60 2.85 -4.02
C ASP A 51 -20.24 2.16 -3.95
N VAL A 52 -19.63 2.01 -2.75
CA VAL A 52 -18.34 1.35 -2.55
C VAL A 52 -18.49 0.14 -1.63
N GLU A 53 -17.96 -0.98 -2.06
CA GLU A 53 -17.80 -2.18 -1.23
C GLU A 53 -16.31 -2.46 -1.00
N LEU A 54 -15.97 -2.91 0.21
CA LEU A 54 -14.61 -3.17 0.62
C LEU A 54 -14.39 -4.63 1.00
N LEU A 55 -13.29 -5.21 0.53
CA LEU A 55 -12.76 -6.49 1.00
C LEU A 55 -11.34 -6.30 1.52
N ARG A 56 -11.13 -6.53 2.81
CA ARG A 56 -9.78 -6.61 3.37
C ARG A 56 -9.19 -7.99 3.07
N VAL A 57 -7.99 -8.03 2.45
CA VAL A 57 -7.36 -9.28 1.99
C VAL A 57 -6.17 -9.74 2.84
N ASP A 58 -5.69 -8.92 3.77
CA ASP A 58 -4.73 -9.33 4.79
C ASP A 58 -5.46 -9.74 6.09
N ASP A 59 -4.71 -10.28 7.05
CA ASP A 59 -5.23 -10.54 8.39
C ASP A 59 -5.31 -9.23 9.19
N PRO A 60 -6.50 -8.82 9.66
CA PRO A 60 -6.67 -7.59 10.43
C PRO A 60 -5.98 -7.59 11.81
N GLU A 61 -5.53 -8.75 12.30
CA GLU A 61 -4.72 -8.88 13.52
C GLU A 61 -3.22 -8.98 13.21
N GLY A 62 -2.84 -9.10 11.94
CA GLY A 62 -1.46 -9.15 11.48
C GLY A 62 -0.68 -10.41 11.85
N MET A 63 -1.36 -11.46 12.32
CA MET A 63 -0.73 -12.68 12.82
C MET A 63 -0.76 -13.82 11.80
N ALA A 64 -1.87 -14.00 11.08
CA ALA A 64 -2.04 -15.10 10.15
C ALA A 64 -1.11 -14.96 8.92
N PRO A 65 -0.51 -16.06 8.45
CA PRO A 65 0.41 -16.04 7.30
C PRO A 65 -0.35 -16.08 5.96
N ILE A 66 -1.18 -15.08 5.67
CA ILE A 66 -1.86 -14.96 4.39
C ILE A 66 -0.85 -14.51 3.34
N SER A 67 -0.52 -15.38 2.39
CA SER A 67 0.43 -15.10 1.31
C SER A 67 -0.13 -14.09 0.32
N VAL A 68 0.76 -13.51 -0.51
CA VAL A 68 0.34 -12.57 -1.56
C VAL A 68 -0.56 -13.26 -2.58
N GLU A 69 -0.28 -14.52 -2.91
CA GLU A 69 -1.10 -15.34 -3.79
C GLU A 69 -2.52 -15.53 -3.24
N GLU A 70 -2.65 -15.81 -1.95
CA GLU A 70 -3.96 -15.96 -1.30
C GLU A 70 -4.74 -14.65 -1.28
N ARG A 71 -4.07 -13.52 -1.03
CA ARG A 71 -4.66 -12.18 -1.10
C ARG A 71 -5.17 -11.86 -2.51
N ASN A 72 -4.35 -12.10 -3.53
CA ASN A 72 -4.73 -11.92 -4.93
C ASN A 72 -5.90 -12.83 -5.33
N LYS A 73 -5.86 -14.09 -4.90
CA LYS A 73 -6.94 -15.05 -5.14
C LYS A 73 -8.27 -14.60 -4.51
N ALA A 74 -8.23 -14.11 -3.27
CA ALA A 74 -9.41 -13.58 -2.60
C ALA A 74 -10.00 -12.37 -3.35
N ALA A 75 -9.17 -11.42 -3.75
CA ALA A 75 -9.58 -10.25 -4.54
C ALA A 75 -10.22 -10.67 -5.88
N ASN A 76 -9.59 -11.60 -6.60
CA ASN A 76 -10.06 -12.09 -7.89
C ASN A 76 -11.40 -12.86 -7.76
N GLN A 77 -11.53 -13.73 -6.76
CA GLN A 77 -12.75 -14.50 -6.50
C GLN A 77 -13.92 -13.62 -6.08
N TRP A 78 -13.63 -12.54 -5.33
CA TRP A 78 -14.66 -11.58 -4.94
C TRP A 78 -15.09 -10.66 -6.09
N GLY A 79 -14.29 -10.60 -7.17
CA GLY A 79 -14.56 -9.76 -8.33
C GLY A 79 -14.27 -8.29 -8.04
N ALA A 80 -13.11 -8.01 -7.45
CA ALA A 80 -12.67 -6.65 -7.22
C ALA A 80 -12.58 -5.84 -8.52
N ASP A 81 -12.95 -4.55 -8.47
CA ASP A 81 -12.75 -3.58 -9.55
C ASP A 81 -11.41 -2.85 -9.41
N PHE A 82 -10.85 -2.83 -8.19
CA PHE A 82 -9.55 -2.23 -7.88
C PHE A 82 -8.90 -2.93 -6.68
N CYS A 83 -7.55 -3.01 -6.69
CA CYS A 83 -6.76 -3.58 -5.59
C CYS A 83 -5.74 -2.54 -5.07
N LEU A 84 -5.70 -2.34 -3.74
CA LEU A 84 -4.79 -1.42 -3.07
C LEU A 84 -3.92 -2.18 -2.05
N SER A 85 -2.59 -2.09 -2.20
CA SER A 85 -1.64 -2.57 -1.20
C SER A 85 -0.94 -1.39 -0.52
N ILE A 86 -0.93 -1.37 0.80
CA ILE A 86 -0.43 -0.27 1.63
C ILE A 86 0.86 -0.69 2.30
N HIS A 87 1.93 0.05 2.05
CA HIS A 87 3.28 -0.19 2.52
C HIS A 87 3.98 1.10 2.97
N HIS A 88 5.06 0.94 3.73
CA HIS A 88 6.07 1.96 3.98
C HIS A 88 7.45 1.43 3.56
N ASN A 89 8.21 2.27 2.89
CA ASN A 89 9.48 1.92 2.26
C ASN A 89 10.64 1.88 3.27
N SER A 90 11.77 1.36 2.82
CA SER A 90 13.04 1.45 3.55
C SER A 90 14.20 1.60 2.56
N ALA A 91 15.16 2.46 2.88
CA ALA A 91 16.42 2.59 2.16
C ALA A 91 17.53 1.68 2.71
N GLY A 92 17.25 0.98 3.81
CA GLY A 92 18.20 0.09 4.49
C GLY A 92 19.21 0.82 5.39
N LYS A 93 19.07 2.13 5.53
CA LYS A 93 19.87 2.98 6.42
C LYS A 93 19.14 4.28 6.70
N VAL A 94 19.34 4.85 7.87
CA VAL A 94 18.80 6.17 8.20
C VAL A 94 19.39 7.26 7.27
N PHE A 95 18.52 8.11 6.75
CA PHE A 95 18.88 9.17 5.80
C PHE A 95 17.92 10.37 5.90
N SER A 96 18.32 11.50 5.30
CA SER A 96 17.54 12.74 5.29
C SER A 96 16.69 12.95 4.03
N GLY A 97 16.49 11.91 3.25
CA GLY A 97 15.57 11.88 2.13
C GLY A 97 14.32 11.11 2.48
N GLY A 98 13.39 11.00 1.54
CA GLY A 98 12.16 10.27 1.76
C GLY A 98 11.16 10.49 0.64
N GLY A 99 9.91 10.24 0.94
CA GLY A 99 8.76 10.52 0.09
C GLY A 99 8.05 9.31 -0.46
N VAL A 100 7.00 9.56 -1.19
CA VAL A 100 6.01 8.58 -1.64
C VAL A 100 6.36 7.99 -3.00
N VAL A 101 6.06 6.71 -3.19
CA VAL A 101 6.07 6.02 -4.49
C VAL A 101 4.79 5.24 -4.66
N ALA A 102 4.21 5.30 -5.86
CA ALA A 102 3.14 4.41 -6.27
C ALA A 102 3.65 3.42 -7.33
N TYR A 103 3.47 2.13 -7.09
CA TYR A 103 3.88 1.06 -8.00
C TYR A 103 2.69 0.44 -8.70
N VAL A 104 2.89 0.12 -9.99
CA VAL A 104 2.01 -0.76 -10.78
C VAL A 104 2.84 -1.85 -11.46
N GLY A 105 2.19 -2.88 -11.97
CA GLY A 105 2.83 -3.93 -12.74
C GLY A 105 3.34 -3.46 -14.11
N PRO A 106 4.25 -4.22 -14.76
CA PRO A 106 4.64 -3.96 -16.15
C PRO A 106 3.47 -4.22 -17.09
N GLY A 107 3.39 -3.42 -18.16
CA GLY A 107 2.40 -3.61 -19.22
C GLY A 107 0.94 -3.30 -18.86
N VAL A 108 0.69 -2.66 -17.71
CA VAL A 108 -0.67 -2.28 -17.28
C VAL A 108 -1.31 -1.27 -18.23
N ASP A 109 -2.63 -1.27 -18.26
CA ASP A 109 -3.45 -0.37 -19.10
C ASP A 109 -3.45 1.08 -18.59
N SER A 110 -4.09 1.96 -19.36
CA SER A 110 -4.22 3.38 -19.01
C SER A 110 -5.08 3.62 -17.77
N LYS A 111 -6.08 2.77 -17.52
CA LYS A 111 -6.96 2.86 -16.35
C LYS A 111 -6.16 2.62 -15.05
N THR A 112 -5.32 1.59 -15.03
CA THR A 112 -4.42 1.31 -13.90
C THR A 112 -3.47 2.48 -13.62
N LYS A 113 -2.90 3.08 -14.68
CA LYS A 113 -2.04 4.28 -14.55
C LYS A 113 -2.80 5.51 -14.04
N GLN A 114 -4.08 5.67 -14.39
CA GLN A 114 -4.93 6.73 -13.84
C GLN A 114 -5.15 6.55 -12.34
N TYR A 115 -5.43 5.32 -11.88
CA TYR A 115 -5.54 5.03 -10.45
C TYR A 115 -4.23 5.26 -9.69
N GLN A 116 -3.11 4.81 -10.27
CA GLN A 116 -1.78 5.08 -9.71
C GLN A 116 -1.54 6.58 -9.50
N ARG A 117 -1.81 7.39 -10.52
CA ARG A 117 -1.65 8.85 -10.44
C ARG A 117 -2.61 9.49 -9.43
N ALA A 118 -3.89 9.13 -9.47
CA ALA A 118 -4.88 9.71 -8.58
C ALA A 118 -4.55 9.46 -7.10
N LEU A 119 -4.14 8.23 -6.76
CA LEU A 119 -3.71 7.89 -5.40
C LEU A 119 -2.45 8.66 -5.00
N TYR A 120 -1.44 8.67 -5.88
CA TYR A 120 -0.20 9.40 -5.63
C TYR A 120 -0.47 10.88 -5.38
N ASP A 121 -1.20 11.55 -6.29
CA ASP A 121 -1.49 12.97 -6.21
C ASP A 121 -2.30 13.31 -4.95
N ALA A 122 -3.26 12.46 -4.56
CA ALA A 122 -4.05 12.63 -3.33
C ALA A 122 -3.18 12.54 -2.07
N VAL A 123 -2.28 11.55 -2.00
CA VAL A 123 -1.35 11.40 -0.86
C VAL A 123 -0.39 12.59 -0.77
N ILE A 124 0.20 13.02 -1.87
CA ILE A 124 1.08 14.20 -1.90
C ILE A 124 0.33 15.46 -1.45
N ALA A 125 -0.88 15.67 -1.95
CA ALA A 125 -1.70 16.83 -1.57
C ALA A 125 -2.05 16.83 -0.07
N ALA A 126 -2.34 15.65 0.50
CA ALA A 126 -2.74 15.53 1.90
C ALA A 126 -1.55 15.61 2.89
N THR A 127 -0.39 15.06 2.50
CA THR A 127 0.77 14.91 3.40
C THR A 127 1.81 16.01 3.22
N GLY A 128 1.87 16.64 2.05
CA GLY A 128 2.97 17.55 1.65
C GLY A 128 4.29 16.84 1.37
N LEU A 129 4.34 15.51 1.47
CA LEU A 129 5.51 14.72 1.11
C LEU A 129 5.80 14.85 -0.38
N LYS A 130 7.08 14.72 -0.74
CA LYS A 130 7.50 14.69 -2.15
C LYS A 130 7.58 13.25 -2.64
N GLY A 131 7.63 13.05 -3.95
CA GLY A 131 8.04 11.78 -4.53
C GLY A 131 9.51 11.50 -4.19
N ASN A 132 9.84 10.25 -3.89
CA ASN A 132 11.19 9.87 -3.46
C ASN A 132 12.22 9.80 -4.61
N ARG A 133 11.78 9.96 -5.85
CA ARG A 133 12.61 9.85 -7.06
C ARG A 133 12.05 10.71 -8.19
N ALA A 134 12.83 10.89 -9.27
CA ALA A 134 12.40 11.64 -10.46
C ALA A 134 11.12 11.07 -11.10
N THR A 135 10.87 9.75 -10.95
CA THR A 135 9.66 9.08 -11.45
C THR A 135 8.97 8.33 -10.31
N PRO A 136 8.22 9.02 -9.44
CA PRO A 136 7.56 8.40 -8.29
C PRO A 136 6.34 7.55 -8.68
N LEU A 137 5.85 7.65 -9.90
CA LEU A 137 4.90 6.73 -10.51
C LEU A 137 5.72 5.61 -11.18
N ALA A 138 6.01 4.58 -10.41
CA ALA A 138 6.96 3.54 -10.78
C ALA A 138 6.26 2.28 -11.32
N THR A 139 7.02 1.49 -12.07
CA THR A 139 6.61 0.15 -12.52
C THR A 139 7.57 -0.87 -11.93
N ALA A 140 7.04 -1.94 -11.35
CA ALA A 140 7.85 -3.02 -10.82
C ALA A 140 7.11 -4.37 -10.95
N ASN A 141 7.88 -5.45 -11.08
CA ASN A 141 7.32 -6.80 -11.11
C ASN A 141 7.01 -7.27 -9.69
N LEU A 142 5.92 -6.74 -9.13
CA LEU A 142 5.43 -7.06 -7.79
C LEU A 142 4.21 -7.96 -7.90
N LEU A 143 4.23 -9.09 -7.20
CA LEU A 143 3.14 -10.07 -7.26
C LEU A 143 1.78 -9.46 -6.88
N MET A 144 1.74 -8.54 -5.90
CA MET A 144 0.51 -7.79 -5.56
C MET A 144 -0.07 -6.98 -6.73
N CYS A 145 0.78 -6.54 -7.67
CA CYS A 145 0.36 -5.75 -8.83
C CYS A 145 0.10 -6.59 -10.08
N ASN A 146 0.64 -7.82 -10.14
CA ASN A 146 0.59 -8.67 -11.33
C ASN A 146 -0.31 -9.89 -11.20
N GLY A 147 -0.69 -10.27 -9.97
CA GLY A 147 -1.49 -11.45 -9.70
C GLY A 147 -2.99 -11.19 -9.62
N THR A 148 -3.44 -9.94 -9.77
CA THR A 148 -4.84 -9.56 -9.77
C THR A 148 -5.38 -9.37 -11.18
N ILE A 149 -6.67 -9.71 -11.38
CA ILE A 149 -7.41 -9.43 -12.62
C ILE A 149 -7.73 -7.94 -12.70
N ALA A 150 -8.14 -7.36 -11.56
CA ALA A 150 -8.41 -5.93 -11.44
C ALA A 150 -7.14 -5.09 -11.50
N PRO A 151 -7.22 -3.82 -11.92
CA PRO A 151 -6.17 -2.84 -11.70
C PRO A 151 -5.64 -2.86 -10.27
N ALA A 152 -4.32 -2.86 -10.09
CA ALA A 152 -3.71 -2.90 -8.77
C ALA A 152 -2.61 -1.86 -8.61
N VAL A 153 -2.58 -1.21 -7.45
CA VAL A 153 -1.56 -0.24 -7.07
C VAL A 153 -1.00 -0.59 -5.70
N LEU A 154 0.33 -0.56 -5.57
CA LEU A 154 1.01 -0.63 -4.29
C LEU A 154 1.56 0.76 -3.95
N MET A 155 1.17 1.28 -2.79
CA MET A 155 1.62 2.57 -2.28
C MET A 155 2.71 2.38 -1.22
N GLU A 156 3.86 3.03 -1.43
CA GLU A 156 4.89 3.24 -0.41
C GLU A 156 4.71 4.67 0.11
N LEU A 157 4.16 4.81 1.30
CA LEU A 157 3.64 6.07 1.85
C LEU A 157 4.69 6.94 2.55
N GLY A 158 5.94 6.59 2.43
CA GLY A 158 7.10 7.22 3.04
C GLY A 158 8.11 6.16 3.44
N PHE A 159 9.23 6.57 4.05
CA PHE A 159 10.30 5.68 4.46
C PHE A 159 10.39 5.54 5.97
N MET A 160 10.43 4.33 6.47
CA MET A 160 10.60 4.03 7.89
C MET A 160 11.93 4.54 8.47
N ASP A 161 12.96 4.60 7.64
CA ASP A 161 14.32 5.03 7.97
C ASP A 161 14.63 6.48 7.51
N SER A 162 13.61 7.24 7.14
CA SER A 162 13.71 8.66 6.87
C SER A 162 13.64 9.50 8.15
N THR A 163 14.42 10.59 8.20
CA THR A 163 14.34 11.59 9.27
C THR A 163 13.37 12.73 8.92
N VAL A 164 12.69 12.67 7.76
CA VAL A 164 11.82 13.75 7.26
C VAL A 164 10.42 13.29 6.85
N ASP A 165 10.17 11.98 6.73
CA ASP A 165 8.84 11.40 6.39
C ASP A 165 7.92 11.12 7.60
#